data_dc4753502a2fc5b24c8d5c56768cf48d
#
_entry.id   dc4753502a2fc5b24c8d5c56768cf48d
#
_cell.length_a   1.000
_cell.length_b   1.000
_cell.length_c   1.000
_cell.angle_alpha   90.00
_cell.angle_beta   90.00
_cell.angle_gamma   90.00
#
_symmetry.space_group_name_H-M   'P 1'
#
loop_
_entity.id
_entity.type
_entity.pdbx_description
1 polymer ?
#
loop_
_entity_poly.entity_id
_entity_poly.type
_entity_poly.pdbx_seq_one_letter_code
_entity_poly.pdbx_strand_id
1 'polypeptide(L)'
;MGKRGHSDAIRRIDEVKDARQYTIPVEAALQSVRNGENPTLVTRQKHTRECFVVAEEGADLQRIEEEIKTMPNYFADYDTTVHFISEAELLRDHQGIPHGGVVLRSGTTGFEQENKHVIEYKLTLDSNPEFTSSVLVAYARAAHRMYQE
;
A
#
# COMPACT_ATOMS: atom_id res chain seq x y z
N MET A 1 -7.73 -8.14 17.60
CA MET A 1 -7.58 -6.68 17.50
C MET A 1 -7.37 -6.35 16.03
N GLY A 2 -8.41 -5.85 15.32
CA GLY A 2 -8.33 -5.60 13.88
C GLY A 2 -7.27 -4.55 13.57
N LYS A 3 -6.42 -4.81 12.58
CA LYS A 3 -5.47 -3.82 12.08
C LYS A 3 -6.27 -2.67 11.49
N ARG A 4 -6.23 -1.53 12.14
CA ARG A 4 -6.83 -0.28 11.65
C ARG A 4 -6.09 0.16 10.40
N GLY A 5 -6.80 0.68 9.39
CA GLY A 5 -6.18 1.16 8.16
C GLY A 5 -5.26 2.36 8.41
N HIS A 6 -4.26 2.56 7.53
CA HIS A 6 -3.29 3.65 7.67
C HIS A 6 -3.94 5.04 7.70
N SER A 7 -4.94 5.28 6.84
CA SER A 7 -5.69 6.54 6.87
C SER A 7 -6.48 6.74 8.17
N ASP A 8 -7.00 5.66 8.76
CA ASP A 8 -7.69 5.71 10.06
C ASP A 8 -6.72 6.03 11.21
N ALA A 9 -5.47 5.57 11.12
CA ALA A 9 -4.45 5.90 12.10
C ALA A 9 -4.13 7.41 12.09
N ILE A 10 -4.01 8.02 10.91
CA ILE A 10 -3.78 9.46 10.76
C ILE A 10 -4.96 10.27 11.31
N ARG A 11 -6.20 9.87 11.00
CA ARG A 11 -7.42 10.55 11.50
C ARG A 11 -7.59 10.55 13.01
N ARG A 12 -6.76 9.83 13.75
CA ARG A 12 -6.77 9.79 15.23
C ARG A 12 -5.77 10.73 15.87
N ILE A 13 -4.95 11.38 15.07
CA ILE A 13 -4.06 12.42 15.53
C ILE A 13 -4.91 13.64 15.85
N ASP A 14 -4.67 14.26 17.00
CA ASP A 14 -5.37 15.46 17.40
C ASP A 14 -5.23 16.57 16.35
N GLU A 15 -6.28 17.35 16.12
CA GLU A 15 -6.38 18.42 15.12
C GLU A 15 -6.38 17.93 13.64
N VAL A 16 -6.54 16.63 13.39
CA VAL A 16 -6.76 16.09 12.03
C VAL A 16 -8.24 15.81 11.81
N LYS A 17 -8.83 16.45 10.79
CA LYS A 17 -10.23 16.26 10.38
C LYS A 17 -10.44 15.03 9.52
N ASP A 18 -9.62 14.87 8.47
CA ASP A 18 -9.66 13.72 7.58
C ASP A 18 -8.28 13.48 6.94
N ALA A 19 -8.07 12.28 6.43
CA ALA A 19 -6.84 11.94 5.75
C ALA A 19 -7.04 10.79 4.75
N ARG A 20 -6.18 10.79 3.71
CA ARG A 20 -5.98 9.66 2.79
C ARG A 20 -4.50 9.33 2.72
N GLN A 21 -4.19 8.06 2.60
CA GLN A 21 -2.83 7.57 2.48
C GLN A 21 -2.71 6.62 1.30
N TYR A 22 -1.65 6.78 0.53
CA TYR A 22 -1.29 5.91 -0.57
C TYR A 22 0.07 5.25 -0.31
N THR A 23 0.17 3.99 -0.68
CA THR A 23 1.43 3.24 -0.71
C THR A 23 1.87 3.16 -2.17
N ILE A 24 3.02 3.72 -2.48
CA ILE A 24 3.52 3.82 -3.84
C ILE A 24 4.76 2.95 -3.97
N PRO A 25 4.78 1.99 -4.91
CA PRO A 25 5.97 1.20 -5.17
C PRO A 25 7.13 2.07 -5.66
N VAL A 26 8.34 1.76 -5.23
CA VAL A 26 9.55 2.40 -5.75
C VAL A 26 9.89 1.78 -7.12
N GLU A 27 9.74 2.58 -8.19
CA GLU A 27 9.92 2.09 -9.57
C GLU A 27 11.30 1.50 -9.82
N ALA A 28 12.35 2.07 -9.24
CA ALA A 28 13.70 1.51 -9.34
C ALA A 28 13.80 0.08 -8.81
N ALA A 29 13.09 -0.24 -7.74
CA ALA A 29 13.03 -1.59 -7.18
C ALA A 29 12.30 -2.56 -8.12
N LEU A 30 11.19 -2.13 -8.71
CA LEU A 30 10.45 -2.94 -9.70
C LEU A 30 11.30 -3.20 -10.94
N GLN A 31 11.97 -2.16 -11.45
CA GLN A 31 12.79 -2.26 -12.66
C GLN A 31 14.01 -3.18 -12.45
N SER A 32 14.64 -3.13 -11.28
CA SER A 32 15.74 -4.05 -10.93
C SER A 32 15.31 -5.52 -11.06
N VAL A 33 14.13 -5.89 -10.52
CA VAL A 33 13.60 -7.25 -10.65
C VAL A 33 13.22 -7.59 -12.08
N ARG A 34 12.62 -6.64 -12.85
CA ARG A 34 12.31 -6.83 -14.27
C ARG A 34 13.57 -7.08 -15.12
N ASN A 35 14.69 -6.49 -14.72
CA ASN A 35 15.98 -6.72 -15.36
C ASN A 35 16.61 -8.09 -14.98
N GLY A 36 15.93 -8.88 -14.16
CA GLY A 36 16.39 -10.19 -13.75
C GLY A 36 17.30 -10.17 -12.52
N GLU A 37 17.39 -9.04 -11.82
CA GLU A 37 18.12 -8.93 -10.57
C GLU A 37 17.28 -9.47 -9.40
N ASN A 38 17.94 -9.87 -8.32
CA ASN A 38 17.28 -10.32 -7.10
C ASN A 38 17.79 -9.49 -5.90
N PRO A 39 17.43 -8.19 -5.83
CA PRO A 39 17.98 -7.29 -4.83
C PRO A 39 17.45 -7.61 -3.44
N THR A 40 18.29 -7.48 -2.42
CA THR A 40 17.87 -7.45 -1.03
C THR A 40 17.46 -6.04 -0.67
N LEU A 41 16.16 -5.82 -0.46
CA LEU A 41 15.58 -4.49 -0.23
C LEU A 41 14.98 -4.37 1.18
N VAL A 42 15.26 -3.25 1.84
CA VAL A 42 14.57 -2.85 3.07
C VAL A 42 13.22 -2.19 2.74
N THR A 43 12.36 -2.00 3.72
CA THR A 43 10.98 -1.51 3.56
C THR A 43 10.89 -0.22 2.74
N ARG A 44 11.68 0.81 3.08
CA ARG A 44 11.68 2.11 2.39
C ARG A 44 12.16 2.06 0.94
N GLN A 45 12.93 1.04 0.59
CA GLN A 45 13.38 0.82 -0.79
C GLN A 45 12.31 0.13 -1.65
N LYS A 46 11.28 -0.46 -1.04
CA LYS A 46 10.16 -1.12 -1.75
C LYS A 46 9.00 -0.19 -2.00
N HIS A 47 8.67 0.65 -1.01
CA HIS A 47 7.50 1.53 -1.06
C HIS A 47 7.78 2.84 -0.37
N THR A 48 7.17 3.91 -0.88
CA THR A 48 7.01 5.19 -0.20
C THR A 48 5.57 5.37 0.27
N ARG A 49 5.33 6.39 1.10
CA ARG A 49 4.02 6.77 1.60
C ARG A 49 3.72 8.21 1.21
N GLU A 50 2.54 8.43 0.63
CA GLU A 50 1.98 9.75 0.38
C GLU A 50 0.73 9.93 1.23
N CYS A 51 0.73 10.94 2.08
CA CYS A 51 -0.37 11.25 2.99
C CYS A 51 -0.95 12.61 2.64
N PHE A 52 -2.26 12.65 2.43
CA PHE A 52 -3.04 13.87 2.21
C PHE A 52 -3.90 14.11 3.42
N VAL A 53 -3.68 15.23 4.12
CA VAL A 53 -4.21 15.48 5.44
C VAL A 53 -4.97 16.80 5.46
N VAL A 54 -6.20 16.76 5.97
CA VAL A 54 -6.99 17.95 6.29
C VAL A 54 -6.86 18.20 7.79
N ALA A 55 -6.19 19.28 8.15
CA ALA A 55 -6.03 19.71 9.53
C ALA A 55 -7.10 20.72 9.93
N GLU A 56 -7.29 20.93 11.23
CA GLU A 56 -8.13 21.99 11.77
C GLU A 56 -7.49 23.37 11.54
N GLU A 57 -8.30 24.41 11.57
CA GLU A 57 -7.80 25.78 11.47
C GLU A 57 -6.93 26.12 12.68
N GLY A 58 -5.69 26.59 12.44
CA GLY A 58 -4.75 26.91 13.49
C GLY A 58 -3.98 25.72 14.06
N ALA A 59 -4.15 24.52 13.49
CA ALA A 59 -3.42 23.31 13.91
C ALA A 59 -1.91 23.44 13.75
N ASP A 60 -1.16 22.77 14.62
CA ASP A 60 0.29 22.66 14.51
C ASP A 60 0.66 21.60 13.44
N LEU A 61 0.80 22.06 12.21
CA LEU A 61 1.09 21.21 11.05
C LEU A 61 2.44 20.48 11.19
N GLN A 62 3.43 21.11 11.80
CA GLN A 62 4.75 20.48 11.98
C GLN A 62 4.68 19.33 12.98
N ARG A 63 3.95 19.49 14.07
CA ARG A 63 3.69 18.42 15.04
C ARG A 63 2.96 17.25 14.39
N ILE A 64 1.90 17.53 13.61
CA ILE A 64 1.11 16.48 12.92
C ILE A 64 1.99 15.72 11.94
N GLU A 65 2.80 16.42 11.14
CA GLU A 65 3.72 15.79 10.18
C GLU A 65 4.72 14.86 10.88
N GLU A 66 5.34 15.33 11.96
CA GLU A 66 6.31 14.55 12.74
C GLU A 66 5.65 13.32 13.37
N GLU A 67 4.46 13.46 13.93
CA GLU A 67 3.69 12.36 14.52
C GLU A 67 3.33 11.29 13.48
N ILE A 68 2.96 11.70 12.26
CA ILE A 68 2.73 10.77 11.16
C ILE A 68 4.02 10.04 10.81
N LYS A 69 5.09 10.75 10.52
CA LYS A 69 6.35 10.18 10.03
C LYS A 69 7.01 9.23 11.01
N THR A 70 6.82 9.47 12.31
CA THR A 70 7.40 8.65 13.39
C THR A 70 6.49 7.55 13.90
N MET A 71 5.24 7.47 13.41
CA MET A 71 4.25 6.51 13.88
C MET A 71 4.71 5.06 13.69
N PRO A 72 4.91 4.30 14.78
CA PRO A 72 5.39 2.92 14.71
C PRO A 72 4.41 1.99 14.00
N ASN A 73 4.92 1.01 13.27
CA ASN A 73 4.16 0.00 12.53
C ASN A 73 3.32 0.53 11.34
N TYR A 74 3.32 1.84 11.10
CA TYR A 74 2.56 2.45 10.01
C TYR A 74 3.47 3.22 9.04
N PHE A 75 4.28 4.15 9.55
CA PHE A 75 5.03 5.10 8.71
C PHE A 75 6.53 5.16 9.03
N ALA A 76 6.95 4.85 10.25
CA ALA A 76 8.34 5.03 10.70
C ALA A 76 9.40 4.33 9.84
N ASP A 77 9.04 3.19 9.21
CA ASP A 77 9.95 2.40 8.37
C ASP A 77 9.95 2.84 6.88
N TYR A 78 9.19 3.89 6.55
CA TYR A 78 8.98 4.34 5.17
C TYR A 78 9.47 5.77 4.97
N ASP A 79 9.82 6.11 3.73
CA ASP A 79 9.93 7.49 3.31
C ASP A 79 8.51 8.02 3.09
N THR A 80 8.09 8.93 3.98
CA THR A 80 6.72 9.44 4.04
C THR A 80 6.69 10.92 3.71
N THR A 81 5.86 11.31 2.73
CA THR A 81 5.54 12.69 2.41
C THR A 81 4.15 13.03 2.94
N VAL A 82 4.01 14.17 3.58
CA VAL A 82 2.74 14.67 4.09
C VAL A 82 2.36 15.96 3.36
N HIS A 83 1.16 15.98 2.78
CA HIS A 83 0.57 17.12 2.11
C HIS A 83 -0.62 17.59 2.92
N PHE A 84 -0.59 18.84 3.37
CA PHE A 84 -1.76 19.47 3.98
C PHE A 84 -2.59 20.12 2.89
N ILE A 85 -3.85 19.70 2.79
CA ILE A 85 -4.79 20.13 1.76
C ILE A 85 -6.13 20.52 2.39
N SER A 86 -6.96 21.22 1.62
CA SER A 86 -8.32 21.55 2.03
C SER A 86 -9.26 20.34 1.95
N GLU A 87 -10.35 20.39 2.69
CA GLU A 87 -11.40 19.38 2.61
C GLU A 87 -12.00 19.27 1.19
N ALA A 88 -12.15 20.41 0.50
CA ALA A 88 -12.62 20.42 -0.88
C ALA A 88 -11.68 19.71 -1.85
N GLU A 89 -10.37 19.86 -1.68
CA GLU A 89 -9.36 19.13 -2.46
C GLU A 89 -9.38 17.65 -2.14
N LEU A 90 -9.47 17.26 -0.87
CA LEU A 90 -9.57 15.87 -0.47
C LEU A 90 -10.79 15.18 -1.11
N LEU A 91 -11.94 15.85 -1.08
CA LEU A 91 -13.18 15.35 -1.68
C LEU A 91 -13.11 15.30 -3.21
N ARG A 92 -12.50 16.28 -3.86
CA ARG A 92 -12.38 16.32 -5.32
C ARG A 92 -11.42 15.27 -5.87
N ASP A 93 -10.24 15.15 -5.24
CA ASP A 93 -9.11 14.43 -5.83
C ASP A 93 -8.86 13.05 -5.18
N HIS A 94 -9.38 12.80 -3.97
CA HIS A 94 -9.06 11.63 -3.16
C HIS A 94 -10.28 10.83 -2.68
N GLN A 95 -11.45 10.97 -3.31
CA GLN A 95 -12.64 10.17 -2.97
C GLN A 95 -12.47 8.69 -3.33
N GLY A 96 -11.89 8.43 -4.49
CA GLY A 96 -11.57 7.07 -4.92
C GLY A 96 -10.36 6.54 -4.16
N ILE A 97 -10.43 5.30 -3.71
CA ILE A 97 -9.28 4.60 -3.14
C ILE A 97 -8.83 3.57 -4.17
N PRO A 98 -7.95 3.93 -5.12
CA PRO A 98 -7.43 2.96 -6.06
C PRO A 98 -6.68 1.88 -5.28
N HIS A 99 -6.94 0.64 -5.62
CA HIS A 99 -6.30 -0.49 -4.97
C HIS A 99 -5.75 -1.46 -6.00
N GLY A 100 -4.59 -1.99 -5.69
CA GLY A 100 -3.93 -2.92 -6.57
C GLY A 100 -2.51 -3.16 -6.13
N GLY A 101 -1.75 -3.76 -7.01
CA GLY A 101 -0.34 -4.02 -6.75
C GLY A 101 0.28 -4.90 -7.81
N VAL A 102 1.55 -5.12 -7.66
CA VAL A 102 2.33 -6.00 -8.51
C VAL A 102 3.17 -6.94 -7.67
N VAL A 103 3.23 -8.20 -8.07
CA VAL A 103 4.17 -9.19 -7.54
C VAL A 103 5.14 -9.54 -8.65
N LEU A 104 6.41 -9.29 -8.40
CA LEU A 104 7.50 -9.54 -9.32
C LEU A 104 8.47 -10.55 -8.71
N ARG A 105 8.88 -11.52 -9.51
CA ARG A 105 9.92 -12.46 -9.13
C ARG A 105 10.82 -12.72 -10.34
N SER A 106 12.10 -12.50 -10.18
CA SER A 106 13.14 -12.99 -11.08
C SER A 106 13.71 -14.31 -10.60
N GLY A 107 14.25 -15.08 -11.51
CA GLY A 107 14.90 -16.33 -11.19
C GLY A 107 15.71 -16.86 -12.37
N THR A 108 16.36 -17.98 -12.14
CA THR A 108 17.16 -18.69 -13.16
C THR A 108 16.77 -20.15 -13.18
N THR A 109 16.91 -20.76 -14.34
CA THR A 109 16.76 -22.20 -14.57
C THR A 109 17.95 -22.72 -15.40
N GLY A 110 18.04 -24.03 -15.51
CA GLY A 110 19.20 -24.70 -16.14
C GLY A 110 20.20 -25.17 -15.11
N PHE A 111 21.09 -26.07 -15.52
CA PHE A 111 22.06 -26.71 -14.62
C PHE A 111 23.09 -25.71 -14.09
N GLU A 112 23.51 -24.74 -14.93
CA GLU A 112 24.43 -23.66 -14.60
C GLU A 112 23.66 -22.31 -14.35
N GLN A 113 22.35 -22.36 -14.19
CA GLN A 113 21.49 -21.17 -13.99
C GLN A 113 21.57 -20.15 -15.15
N GLU A 114 21.78 -20.64 -16.34
CA GLU A 114 22.03 -19.85 -17.55
C GLU A 114 20.76 -19.22 -18.14
N ASN A 115 19.57 -19.76 -17.80
CA ASN A 115 18.30 -19.27 -18.34
C ASN A 115 17.61 -18.36 -17.32
N LYS A 116 17.47 -17.07 -17.63
CA LYS A 116 16.78 -16.10 -16.80
C LYS A 116 15.28 -16.08 -17.10
N HIS A 117 14.47 -15.87 -16.07
CA HIS A 117 13.04 -15.63 -16.21
C HIS A 117 12.56 -14.57 -15.22
N VAL A 118 11.45 -13.90 -15.58
CA VAL A 118 10.74 -12.98 -14.73
C VAL A 118 9.25 -13.35 -14.75
N ILE A 119 8.63 -13.43 -13.59
CA ILE A 119 7.19 -13.60 -13.43
C ILE A 119 6.63 -12.32 -12.86
N GLU A 120 5.61 -11.75 -13.50
CA GLU A 120 4.92 -10.56 -13.04
C GLU A 120 3.41 -10.82 -12.97
N TYR A 121 2.80 -10.56 -11.80
CA TYR A 121 1.36 -10.53 -11.59
C TYR A 121 0.96 -9.11 -11.24
N LYS A 122 0.03 -8.53 -12.02
CA LYS A 122 -0.51 -7.21 -11.76
C LYS A 122 -1.99 -7.33 -11.41
N LEU A 123 -2.39 -6.69 -10.32
CA LEU A 123 -3.77 -6.55 -9.88
C LEU A 123 -4.18 -5.08 -9.93
N THR A 124 -5.31 -4.79 -10.55
CA THR A 124 -5.95 -3.49 -10.55
C THR A 124 -7.41 -3.68 -10.15
N LEU A 125 -7.86 -3.00 -9.11
CA LEU A 125 -9.20 -3.15 -8.54
C LEU A 125 -9.95 -1.82 -8.55
N ASP A 126 -11.19 -1.85 -9.00
CA ASP A 126 -12.14 -0.74 -8.85
C ASP A 126 -12.70 -0.72 -7.43
N SER A 127 -12.94 -1.90 -6.86
CA SER A 127 -13.43 -2.05 -5.49
C SER A 127 -12.71 -3.19 -4.77
N ASN A 128 -11.84 -2.84 -3.83
CA ASN A 128 -11.16 -3.83 -3.00
C ASN A 128 -12.13 -4.62 -2.09
N PRO A 129 -13.13 -4.00 -1.41
CA PRO A 129 -14.08 -4.75 -0.58
C PRO A 129 -14.88 -5.77 -1.38
N GLU A 130 -15.35 -5.43 -2.58
CA GLU A 130 -16.12 -6.33 -3.42
C GLU A 130 -15.29 -7.50 -3.93
N PHE A 131 -14.10 -7.21 -4.45
CA PHE A 131 -13.16 -8.25 -4.88
C PHE A 131 -12.82 -9.22 -3.75
N THR A 132 -12.45 -8.70 -2.58
CA THR A 132 -12.09 -9.52 -1.42
C THR A 132 -13.26 -10.39 -0.96
N SER A 133 -14.46 -9.84 -0.91
CA SER A 133 -15.68 -10.59 -0.56
C SER A 133 -15.97 -11.72 -1.55
N SER A 134 -15.84 -11.43 -2.84
CA SER A 134 -16.03 -12.44 -3.91
C SER A 134 -15.01 -13.57 -3.82
N VAL A 135 -13.75 -13.25 -3.55
CA VAL A 135 -12.69 -14.26 -3.35
C VAL A 135 -12.99 -15.12 -2.12
N LEU A 136 -13.39 -14.53 -1.00
CA LEU A 136 -13.76 -15.27 0.22
C LEU A 136 -14.92 -16.24 -0.03
N VAL A 137 -15.96 -15.81 -0.76
CA VAL A 137 -17.09 -16.66 -1.15
C VAL A 137 -16.64 -17.81 -2.06
N ALA A 138 -15.74 -17.55 -3.01
CA ALA A 138 -15.19 -18.59 -3.88
C ALA A 138 -14.42 -19.65 -3.10
N TYR A 139 -13.58 -19.24 -2.15
CA TYR A 139 -12.85 -20.15 -1.26
C TYR A 139 -13.80 -20.95 -0.35
N ALA A 140 -14.82 -20.31 0.21
CA ALA A 140 -15.81 -20.98 1.05
C ALA A 140 -16.57 -22.08 0.26
N ARG A 141 -16.94 -21.80 -0.98
CA ARG A 141 -17.57 -22.79 -1.88
C ARG A 141 -16.63 -23.95 -2.22
N ALA A 142 -15.37 -23.66 -2.50
CA ALA A 142 -14.36 -24.67 -2.77
C ALA A 142 -14.16 -25.59 -1.56
N ALA A 143 -13.95 -25.00 -0.38
CA ALA A 143 -13.79 -25.75 0.87
C ALA A 143 -15.00 -26.64 1.18
N HIS A 144 -16.22 -26.13 0.97
CA HIS A 144 -17.43 -26.92 1.17
C HIS A 144 -17.52 -28.15 0.22
N ARG A 145 -17.18 -27.97 -1.05
CA ARG A 145 -17.15 -29.09 -2.02
C ARG A 145 -16.11 -30.13 -1.63
N MET A 146 -14.90 -29.71 -1.29
CA MET A 146 -13.83 -30.63 -0.86
C MET A 146 -14.14 -31.39 0.44
N TYR A 147 -15.03 -30.86 1.28
CA TYR A 147 -15.46 -31.54 2.50
C TYR A 147 -16.54 -32.61 2.22
N GLN A 148 -17.27 -32.51 1.11
CA GLN A 148 -18.34 -33.46 0.73
C GLN A 148 -17.85 -34.64 -0.12
N GLU A 149 -16.62 -34.56 -0.65
CA GLU A 149 -15.92 -35.66 -1.35
C GLU A 149 -15.12 -36.52 -0.37
#